data_90fcb4ba23e2992384a960a4fb656e3c
#
_entry.id   90fcb4ba23e2992384a960a4fb656e3c
#
_cell.length_a   1.000
_cell.length_b   1.000
_cell.length_c   1.000
_cell.angle_alpha   90.00
_cell.angle_beta   90.00
_cell.angle_gamma   90.00
#
_symmetry.space_group_name_H-M   'P 1'
#
loop_
_entity.id
_entity.type
_entity.pdbx_description
1 polymer ?
#
loop_
_entity_poly.entity_id
_entity_poly.type
_entity_poly.pdbx_seq_one_letter_code
_entity_poly.pdbx_strand_id
1 'polypeptide(L)'
;MVRQIEAEAGYYTFGECQKLVIVPIRYSGSGAILELGIHVWNGSGLSQVYFNDGVHGSWSKVGDNIIFEESLYLYGEPNCCPCNRQTLQHTWDGSAFVQTGSAITPTYVGTPPPICVP
;
A
#
# COMPACT_ATOMS: atom_id res chain seq x y z
N MET A 1 0.30 -20.30 -0.97
CA MET A 1 0.85 -19.01 -1.41
C MET A 1 2.33 -18.92 -1.10
N VAL A 2 3.09 -18.34 -1.99
CA VAL A 2 4.52 -18.10 -1.78
C VAL A 2 4.71 -16.63 -1.38
N ARG A 3 5.46 -16.42 -0.31
CA ARG A 3 5.82 -15.11 0.19
C ARG A 3 7.14 -14.68 -0.45
N GLN A 4 7.17 -13.48 -1.03
CA GLN A 4 8.33 -12.99 -1.76
C GLN A 4 8.58 -11.51 -1.46
N ILE A 5 9.82 -11.17 -1.10
CA ILE A 5 10.24 -9.78 -0.94
C ILE A 5 10.44 -9.18 -2.34
N GLU A 6 9.84 -8.02 -2.56
CA GLU A 6 9.94 -7.32 -3.84
C GLU A 6 11.35 -6.75 -4.05
N ALA A 7 11.71 -6.54 -5.31
CA ALA A 7 13.02 -6.01 -5.68
C ALA A 7 13.24 -4.57 -5.17
N GLU A 8 12.18 -3.84 -4.87
CA GLU A 8 12.24 -2.47 -4.36
C GLU A 8 12.59 -2.38 -2.88
N ALA A 9 12.76 -3.52 -2.18
CA ALA A 9 13.17 -3.51 -0.78
C ALA A 9 14.53 -2.83 -0.61
N GLY A 10 14.64 -1.96 0.39
CA GLY A 10 15.89 -1.27 0.66
C GLY A 10 15.72 0.01 1.46
N TYR A 11 16.77 0.82 1.44
CA TYR A 11 16.79 2.10 2.15
C TYR A 11 16.29 3.22 1.24
N TYR A 12 15.43 4.07 1.81
CA TYR A 12 14.87 5.23 1.12
C TYR A 12 15.06 6.47 1.98
N THR A 13 15.30 7.61 1.34
CA THR A 13 15.50 8.87 2.05
C THR A 13 14.19 9.58 2.29
N PHE A 14 13.97 9.98 3.54
CA PHE A 14 12.83 10.80 3.95
C PHE A 14 13.35 12.05 4.64
N GLY A 15 12.62 13.15 4.51
CA GLY A 15 13.09 14.44 4.99
C GLY A 15 14.36 14.85 4.26
N GLU A 16 15.30 15.47 4.99
CA GLU A 16 16.56 15.92 4.39
C GLU A 16 17.55 14.78 4.20
N CYS A 17 17.68 13.89 5.19
CA CYS A 17 18.70 12.84 5.14
C CYS A 17 18.36 11.61 5.97
N GLN A 18 17.14 11.44 6.43
CA GLN A 18 16.76 10.30 7.23
C GLN A 18 16.53 9.07 6.32
N LYS A 19 17.09 7.93 6.71
CA LYS A 19 16.96 6.67 5.96
C LYS A 19 15.98 5.76 6.66
N LEU A 20 14.95 5.33 5.94
CA LEU A 20 14.02 4.31 6.40
C LEU A 20 14.14 3.08 5.51
N VAL A 21 13.86 1.90 6.07
CA VAL A 21 13.89 0.64 5.34
C VAL A 21 12.47 0.32 4.90
N ILE A 22 12.24 0.22 3.60
CA ILE A 22 10.96 -0.19 3.04
C ILE A 22 11.07 -1.64 2.61
N VAL A 23 10.14 -2.47 3.08
CA VAL A 23 10.10 -3.90 2.77
C VAL A 23 8.73 -4.24 2.21
N PRO A 24 8.58 -4.26 0.88
CA PRO A 24 7.36 -4.77 0.26
C PRO A 24 7.46 -6.28 0.11
N ILE A 25 6.41 -6.97 0.55
CA ILE A 25 6.31 -8.42 0.46
C ILE A 25 5.05 -8.77 -0.31
N ARG A 26 5.21 -9.50 -1.40
CA ARG A 26 4.08 -9.94 -2.20
C ARG A 26 3.84 -11.43 -2.02
N TYR A 27 2.58 -11.77 -1.82
CA TYR A 27 2.14 -13.16 -1.79
C TYR A 27 1.63 -13.53 -3.17
N SER A 28 2.10 -14.66 -3.70
CA SER A 28 1.57 -15.21 -4.95
C SER A 28 0.22 -15.89 -4.68
N GLY A 29 -0.55 -16.09 -5.74
CA GLY A 29 -1.85 -16.73 -5.69
C GLY A 29 -2.99 -15.73 -5.87
N SER A 30 -4.19 -16.18 -5.58
CA SER A 30 -5.40 -15.42 -5.74
C SER A 30 -5.38 -14.20 -4.82
N GLY A 31 -5.55 -13.01 -5.39
CA GLY A 31 -5.57 -11.76 -4.65
C GLY A 31 -4.26 -11.01 -4.63
N ALA A 32 -3.12 -11.65 -4.90
CA ALA A 32 -1.81 -10.99 -5.00
C ALA A 32 -1.61 -9.93 -3.89
N ILE A 33 -1.72 -10.36 -2.63
CA ILE A 33 -1.65 -9.46 -1.49
C ILE A 33 -0.26 -8.85 -1.40
N LEU A 34 -0.20 -7.52 -1.25
CA LEU A 34 1.01 -6.80 -0.94
C LEU A 34 0.99 -6.39 0.54
N GLU A 35 2.03 -6.76 1.28
CA GLU A 35 2.31 -6.21 2.60
C GLU A 35 3.43 -5.19 2.46
N LEU A 36 3.22 -3.97 2.96
CA LEU A 36 4.22 -2.93 2.94
C LEU A 36 4.60 -2.55 4.36
N GLY A 37 5.82 -2.89 4.75
CA GLY A 37 6.38 -2.52 6.04
C GLY A 37 7.46 -1.46 5.87
N ILE A 38 7.48 -0.46 6.74
CA ILE A 38 8.55 0.55 6.78
C ILE A 38 9.10 0.59 8.19
N HIS A 39 10.43 0.60 8.30
CA HIS A 39 11.15 0.46 9.55
C HIS A 39 12.20 1.55 9.70
N VAL A 40 12.45 1.95 10.94
CA VAL A 40 13.51 2.87 11.29
C VAL A 40 14.54 2.13 12.16
N TRP A 41 15.81 2.38 11.95
CA TRP A 41 16.89 1.89 12.81
C TRP A 41 16.97 2.77 14.05
N ASN A 42 16.86 2.14 15.24
CA ASN A 42 16.86 2.87 16.51
C ASN A 42 18.18 2.73 17.31
N GLY A 43 19.24 2.21 16.66
CA GLY A 43 20.54 1.99 17.31
C GLY A 43 20.75 0.58 17.81
N SER A 44 19.70 -0.20 18.03
CA SER A 44 19.78 -1.59 18.48
C SER A 44 18.98 -2.55 17.62
N GLY A 45 18.10 -2.05 16.76
CA GLY A 45 17.30 -2.88 15.87
C GLY A 45 16.37 -2.02 15.03
N LEU A 46 15.54 -2.67 14.22
CA LEU A 46 14.54 -2.03 13.40
C LEU A 46 13.23 -1.95 14.15
N SER A 47 12.63 -0.76 14.16
CA SER A 47 11.28 -0.54 14.66
C SER A 47 10.34 -0.24 13.51
N GLN A 48 9.21 -0.93 13.45
CA GLN A 48 8.22 -0.70 12.42
C GLN A 48 7.48 0.61 12.69
N VAL A 49 7.45 1.50 11.69
CA VAL A 49 6.78 2.80 11.77
C VAL A 49 5.60 2.90 10.81
N TYR A 50 5.44 1.92 9.93
CA TYR A 50 4.32 1.86 9.00
C TYR A 50 4.08 0.41 8.60
N PHE A 51 2.83 0.04 8.51
CA PHE A 51 2.42 -1.23 7.90
C PHE A 51 1.07 -1.06 7.22
N ASN A 52 0.97 -1.61 6.02
CA ASN A 52 -0.30 -1.73 5.33
C ASN A 52 -0.29 -2.97 4.45
N ASP A 53 -1.45 -3.57 4.24
CA ASP A 53 -1.59 -4.69 3.34
C ASP A 53 -2.89 -4.57 2.55
N GLY A 54 -2.90 -5.16 1.37
CA GLY A 54 -4.09 -5.10 0.54
C GLY A 54 -4.04 -6.02 -0.66
N VAL A 55 -5.22 -6.42 -1.10
CA VAL A 55 -5.43 -7.28 -2.27
C VAL A 55 -5.10 -6.48 -3.53
N HIS A 56 -4.34 -7.08 -4.43
CA HIS A 56 -3.82 -6.42 -5.64
C HIS A 56 -3.12 -5.09 -5.30
N GLY A 57 -2.40 -5.08 -4.17
CA GLY A 57 -1.78 -3.89 -3.65
C GLY A 57 -0.63 -3.39 -4.50
N SER A 58 -0.45 -2.08 -4.52
CA SER A 58 0.70 -1.42 -5.10
C SER A 58 1.11 -0.23 -4.23
N TRP A 59 2.33 0.22 -4.39
CA TRP A 59 2.84 1.33 -3.60
C TRP A 59 3.78 2.19 -4.42
N SER A 60 3.92 3.43 -3.99
CA SER A 60 4.93 4.35 -4.52
C SER A 60 5.35 5.33 -3.45
N LYS A 61 6.53 5.91 -3.63
CA LYS A 61 7.06 6.97 -2.78
C LYS A 61 7.22 8.23 -3.62
N VAL A 62 6.61 9.32 -3.16
CA VAL A 62 6.74 10.63 -3.80
C VAL A 62 7.15 11.63 -2.71
N GLY A 63 8.42 12.04 -2.72
CA GLY A 63 8.95 12.86 -1.63
C GLY A 63 8.86 12.11 -0.30
N ASP A 64 8.20 12.70 0.69
CA ASP A 64 7.98 12.08 2.00
C ASP A 64 6.65 11.33 2.08
N ASN A 65 5.95 11.19 0.97
CA ASN A 65 4.66 10.51 0.91
C ASN A 65 4.82 9.06 0.48
N ILE A 66 4.12 8.18 1.17
CA ILE A 66 3.88 6.82 0.73
C ILE A 66 2.44 6.75 0.24
N ILE A 67 2.28 6.27 -0.98
CA ILE A 67 0.98 6.08 -1.60
C ILE A 67 0.76 4.59 -1.73
N PHE A 68 -0.29 4.09 -1.10
CA PHE A 68 -0.66 2.67 -1.12
C PHE A 68 -2.02 2.53 -1.79
N GLU A 69 -2.11 1.62 -2.77
CA GLU A 69 -3.36 1.35 -3.48
C GLU A 69 -3.72 -0.11 -3.33
N GLU A 70 -5.01 -0.39 -3.21
CA GLU A 70 -5.52 -1.74 -3.11
C GLU A 70 -6.90 -1.85 -3.76
N SER A 71 -7.29 -3.08 -4.09
CA SER A 71 -8.64 -3.38 -4.53
C SER A 71 -9.61 -3.21 -3.37
N LEU A 72 -10.77 -2.62 -3.62
CA LEU A 72 -11.80 -2.40 -2.61
C LEU A 72 -13.09 -3.10 -3.03
N TYR A 73 -13.51 -4.06 -2.22
CA TYR A 73 -14.69 -4.89 -2.48
C TYR A 73 -15.84 -4.43 -1.59
N LEU A 74 -16.74 -3.63 -2.14
CA LEU A 74 -17.85 -3.05 -1.39
C LEU A 74 -19.16 -3.85 -1.53
N TYR A 75 -19.26 -4.70 -2.55
CA TYR A 75 -20.53 -5.34 -2.92
C TYR A 75 -20.43 -6.87 -2.93
N GLY A 76 -19.40 -7.44 -2.34
CA GLY A 76 -19.20 -8.89 -2.36
C GLY A 76 -18.78 -9.45 -3.72
N GLU A 77 -18.19 -8.62 -4.55
CA GLU A 77 -17.76 -8.99 -5.89
C GLU A 77 -16.64 -10.04 -5.86
N PRO A 78 -16.43 -10.78 -6.96
CA PRO A 78 -15.37 -11.79 -7.04
C PRO A 78 -13.98 -11.17 -6.88
N ASN A 79 -13.05 -11.97 -6.39
CA ASN A 79 -11.66 -11.54 -6.15
C ASN A 79 -10.96 -11.00 -7.41
N CYS A 80 -11.28 -11.55 -8.58
CA CYS A 80 -10.72 -11.07 -9.85
C CYS A 80 -11.15 -9.66 -10.23
N CYS A 81 -12.29 -9.22 -9.68
CA CYS A 81 -13.07 -8.18 -10.36
C CYS A 81 -13.62 -7.17 -9.37
N PRO A 82 -12.75 -6.41 -8.68
CA PRO A 82 -13.19 -5.39 -7.74
C PRO A 82 -13.90 -4.26 -8.47
N CYS A 83 -14.90 -3.70 -7.83
CA CYS A 83 -15.61 -2.53 -8.37
C CYS A 83 -14.88 -1.22 -8.11
N ASN A 84 -14.01 -1.20 -7.12
CA ASN A 84 -13.32 0.02 -6.70
C ASN A 84 -11.87 -0.26 -6.35
N ARG A 85 -11.06 0.80 -6.35
CA ARG A 85 -9.73 0.82 -5.76
C ARG A 85 -9.69 1.92 -4.72
N GLN A 86 -8.96 1.66 -3.65
CA GLN A 86 -8.72 2.63 -2.60
C GLN A 86 -7.26 3.06 -2.64
N THR A 87 -7.03 4.37 -2.56
CA THR A 87 -5.71 4.96 -2.45
C THR A 87 -5.59 5.62 -1.10
N LEU A 88 -4.51 5.30 -0.36
CA LEU A 88 -4.19 5.93 0.91
C LEU A 88 -2.85 6.63 0.79
N GLN A 89 -2.77 7.85 1.30
CA GLN A 89 -1.53 8.60 1.34
C GLN A 89 -1.14 8.87 2.78
N HIS A 90 0.11 8.56 3.11
CA HIS A 90 0.71 8.85 4.40
C HIS A 90 1.97 9.67 4.19
N THR A 91 2.19 10.65 5.03
CA THR A 91 3.35 11.53 4.96
C THR A 91 4.22 11.34 6.20
N TRP A 92 5.52 11.20 5.98
CA TRP A 92 6.50 11.15 7.07
C TRP A 92 6.69 12.54 7.64
N ASP A 93 6.49 12.69 8.96
CA ASP A 93 6.59 13.99 9.64
C ASP A 93 7.92 14.19 10.37
N GLY A 94 8.84 13.24 10.24
CA GLY A 94 10.11 13.23 10.94
C GLY A 94 10.17 12.19 12.05
N SER A 95 9.04 11.70 12.51
CA SER A 95 8.97 10.67 13.57
C SER A 95 7.91 9.61 13.33
N ALA A 96 6.89 9.90 12.54
CA ALA A 96 5.78 8.98 12.28
C ALA A 96 5.18 9.24 10.90
N PHE A 97 4.43 8.27 10.39
CA PHE A 97 3.60 8.45 9.21
C PHE A 97 2.20 8.90 9.62
N VAL A 98 1.73 9.97 9.01
CA VAL A 98 0.41 10.54 9.26
C VAL A 98 -0.40 10.44 7.97
N GLN A 99 -1.63 9.94 8.06
CA GLN A 99 -2.48 9.88 6.87
C GLN A 99 -2.83 11.29 6.41
N THR A 100 -2.53 11.60 5.15
CA THR A 100 -2.74 12.92 4.57
C THR A 100 -3.68 12.90 3.37
N GLY A 101 -4.17 11.73 2.98
CA GLY A 101 -5.13 11.64 1.89
C GLY A 101 -5.72 10.25 1.75
N SER A 102 -6.89 10.20 1.17
CA SER A 102 -7.53 8.96 0.76
C SER A 102 -8.47 9.23 -0.41
N ALA A 103 -8.65 8.24 -1.28
CA ALA A 103 -9.56 8.32 -2.40
C ALA A 103 -10.09 6.93 -2.73
N ILE A 104 -11.33 6.88 -3.19
CA ILE A 104 -11.94 5.66 -3.73
C ILE A 104 -12.31 5.97 -5.16
N THR A 105 -11.81 5.16 -6.10
CA THR A 105 -12.09 5.33 -7.52
C THR A 105 -12.68 4.05 -8.09
N PRO A 106 -13.68 4.16 -8.98
CA PRO A 106 -14.22 2.97 -9.65
C PRO A 106 -13.20 2.39 -10.60
N THR A 107 -13.25 1.06 -10.77
CA THR A 107 -12.41 0.34 -11.72
C THR A 107 -13.00 0.27 -13.10
N TYR A 108 -14.24 0.72 -13.26
CA TYR A 108 -14.97 0.76 -14.53
C TYR A 108 -15.05 2.18 -15.05
N VAL A 109 -15.30 2.31 -16.36
CA VAL A 109 -15.52 3.59 -17.02
C VAL A 109 -16.95 3.62 -17.53
N GLY A 110 -17.66 4.74 -17.25
CA GLY A 110 -19.05 4.91 -17.67
C GLY A 110 -20.04 4.20 -16.76
N THR A 111 -21.00 3.48 -17.35
CA THR A 111 -22.06 2.81 -16.59
C THR A 111 -21.49 1.67 -15.75
N PRO A 112 -21.79 1.60 -14.43
CA PRO A 112 -21.30 0.53 -13.60
C PRO A 112 -21.90 -0.82 -14.01
N PRO A 113 -21.10 -1.91 -13.94
CA PRO A 113 -21.63 -3.27 -14.06
C PRO A 113 -22.68 -3.54 -12.99
N PRO A 114 -23.66 -4.44 -13.21
CA PRO A 114 -24.71 -4.71 -12.23
C PRO A 114 -24.20 -5.09 -10.85
N ILE A 115 -23.08 -5.83 -10.76
CA ILE A 115 -22.49 -6.22 -9.49
C ILE A 115 -21.90 -5.03 -8.72
N CYS A 116 -21.63 -3.91 -9.38
CA CYS A 116 -21.06 -2.72 -8.78
C CYS A 116 -22.09 -1.69 -8.37
N VAL A 117 -23.36 -2.04 -8.41
CA VAL A 117 -24.46 -1.16 -8.00
C VAL A 117 -25.04 -1.69 -6.70
N PRO A 118 -25.24 -0.83 -5.68
CA PRO A 118 -25.85 -1.25 -4.42
C PRO A 118 -27.28 -1.74 -4.55
#